data_34b36334f1198321f17b841e90fe76c3
#
_entry.id   34b36334f1198321f17b841e90fe76c3
#
_cell.length_a   1.000
_cell.length_b   1.000
_cell.length_c   1.000
_cell.angle_alpha   90.00
_cell.angle_beta   90.00
_cell.angle_gamma   90.00
#
_symmetry.space_group_name_H-M   'P 1'
#
loop_
_entity.id
_entity.type
_entity.pdbx_description
1 polymer ?
#
loop_
_entity_poly.entity_id
_entity_poly.type
_entity_poly.pdbx_seq_one_letter_code
_entity_poly.pdbx_strand_id
1 'polypeptide(L)'
;MSYDFNANEIFEMAEQMERNGAKFYRDAAETAANPSNKDMLIGLSKMEEAHEKMFESMRAELTAAEKASTVFDPTGEASLYLRALVDSRVFFKKEIDVTSMVEILKSAIEAEKDSIVFYLGMKEAVPEKLGSERIEAIIKEEMGHIQVLSKELVAQTS
;
A
#
# COMPACT_ATOMS: atom_id res chain seq x y z
N MET A 1 4.25 -0.98 -27.75
CA MET A 1 4.91 -1.14 -26.45
C MET A 1 3.99 -1.97 -25.55
N SER A 2 4.51 -3.08 -25.09
CA SER A 2 3.84 -3.84 -24.05
C SER A 2 4.06 -3.11 -22.72
N TYR A 3 2.96 -2.73 -22.06
CA TYR A 3 2.99 -2.14 -20.73
C TYR A 3 2.73 -3.20 -19.66
N ASP A 4 3.02 -4.44 -20.00
CA ASP A 4 2.76 -5.56 -19.09
C ASP A 4 3.79 -5.56 -17.98
N PHE A 5 3.32 -5.46 -16.75
CA PHE A 5 4.16 -5.72 -15.58
C PHE A 5 4.30 -7.24 -15.42
N ASN A 6 5.52 -7.69 -15.18
CA ASN A 6 5.67 -9.06 -14.73
C ASN A 6 5.39 -9.14 -13.23
N ALA A 7 5.25 -10.35 -12.72
CA ALA A 7 4.98 -10.60 -11.31
C ALA A 7 5.98 -9.90 -10.38
N ASN A 8 7.25 -10.00 -10.73
CA ASN A 8 8.32 -9.42 -9.92
C ASN A 8 8.15 -7.90 -9.79
N GLU A 9 7.85 -7.22 -10.89
CA GLU A 9 7.62 -5.77 -10.91
C GLU A 9 6.40 -5.36 -10.10
N ILE A 10 5.31 -6.13 -10.17
CA ILE A 10 4.09 -5.87 -9.39
C ILE A 10 4.39 -5.96 -7.88
N PHE A 11 5.10 -7.00 -7.46
CA PHE A 11 5.49 -7.14 -6.06
C PHE A 11 6.48 -6.05 -5.61
N GLU A 12 7.43 -5.65 -6.46
CA GLU A 12 8.33 -4.53 -6.17
C GLU A 12 7.57 -3.22 -5.96
N MET A 13 6.54 -2.98 -6.77
CA MET A 13 5.68 -1.80 -6.61
C MET A 13 4.95 -1.83 -5.27
N ALA A 14 4.41 -2.98 -4.88
CA ALA A 14 3.75 -3.16 -3.59
C ALA A 14 4.73 -2.91 -2.43
N GLU A 15 5.93 -3.49 -2.49
CA GLU A 15 7.00 -3.24 -1.52
C GLU A 15 7.32 -1.75 -1.39
N GLN A 16 7.41 -1.05 -2.52
CA GLN A 16 7.73 0.38 -2.52
C GLN A 16 6.60 1.20 -1.90
N MET A 17 5.34 0.85 -2.16
CA MET A 17 4.19 1.51 -1.56
C MET A 17 4.21 1.37 -0.03
N GLU A 18 4.48 0.18 0.47
CA GLU A 18 4.57 -0.08 1.90
C GLU A 18 5.74 0.65 2.54
N ARG A 19 6.88 0.68 1.87
CA ARG A 19 8.05 1.43 2.32
C ARG A 19 7.76 2.92 2.42
N ASN A 20 7.08 3.46 1.43
CA ASN A 20 6.66 4.87 1.42
C ASN A 20 5.67 5.15 2.56
N GLY A 21 4.73 4.24 2.80
CA GLY A 21 3.77 4.35 3.90
C GLY A 21 4.46 4.31 5.26
N ALA A 22 5.37 3.38 5.47
CA ALA A 22 6.14 3.26 6.71
C ALA A 22 6.93 4.55 6.99
N LYS A 23 7.58 5.09 5.96
CA LYS A 23 8.34 6.36 6.07
C LYS A 23 7.40 7.52 6.41
N PHE A 24 6.26 7.61 5.73
CA PHE A 24 5.26 8.63 5.99
C PHE A 24 4.83 8.64 7.46
N TYR A 25 4.48 7.49 8.00
CA TYR A 25 4.05 7.37 9.39
C TYR A 25 5.16 7.68 10.38
N ARG A 26 6.40 7.28 10.11
CA ARG A 26 7.55 7.63 10.95
C ARG A 26 7.80 9.14 10.98
N ASP A 27 7.79 9.77 9.81
CA ASP A 27 8.01 11.21 9.69
C ASP A 27 6.89 12.00 10.39
N ALA A 28 5.65 11.56 10.22
CA ALA A 28 4.51 12.16 10.89
C ALA A 28 4.58 12.00 12.43
N ALA A 29 5.06 10.85 12.90
CA ALA A 29 5.22 10.59 14.33
C ALA A 29 6.23 11.54 14.97
N GLU A 30 7.28 11.93 14.25
CA GLU A 30 8.28 12.89 14.74
C GLU A 30 7.68 14.28 15.01
N THR A 31 6.66 14.67 14.25
CA THR A 31 6.01 15.99 14.38
C THR A 31 4.82 15.99 15.33
N ALA A 32 4.32 14.81 15.71
CA ALA A 32 3.16 14.69 16.59
C ALA A 32 3.49 15.15 18.01
N ALA A 33 2.75 16.14 18.49
CA ALA A 33 2.93 16.68 19.85
C ALA A 33 2.27 15.79 20.91
N ASN A 34 1.17 15.14 20.55
CA ASN A 34 0.42 14.27 21.45
C ASN A 34 1.05 12.86 21.49
N PRO A 35 1.47 12.34 22.66
CA PRO A 35 2.08 11.00 22.76
C PRO A 35 1.19 9.88 22.24
N SER A 36 -0.12 9.98 22.43
CA SER A 36 -1.07 8.98 21.93
C SER A 36 -1.09 8.93 20.41
N ASN A 37 -1.08 10.09 19.74
CA ASN A 37 -1.00 10.19 18.28
C ASN A 37 0.32 9.65 17.77
N LYS A 38 1.43 9.97 18.46
CA LYS A 38 2.76 9.49 18.13
C LYS A 38 2.81 7.96 18.18
N ASP A 39 2.29 7.36 19.24
CA ASP A 39 2.28 5.90 19.40
C ASP A 39 1.43 5.22 18.32
N MET A 40 0.28 5.81 17.97
CA MET A 40 -0.58 5.32 16.88
C MET A 40 0.19 5.32 15.55
N LEU A 41 0.84 6.42 15.21
CA LEU A 41 1.59 6.57 13.96
C LEU A 41 2.78 5.62 13.89
N ILE A 42 3.51 5.43 15.00
CA ILE A 42 4.59 4.45 15.08
C ILE A 42 4.06 3.03 14.89
N GLY A 43 2.91 2.72 15.49
CA GLY A 43 2.25 1.42 15.32
C GLY A 43 1.90 1.14 13.87
N LEU A 44 1.32 2.12 13.17
CA LEU A 44 1.01 2.03 11.74
C LEU A 44 2.27 1.84 10.91
N SER A 45 3.33 2.60 11.19
CA SER A 45 4.62 2.44 10.52
C SER A 45 5.15 1.00 10.59
N LYS A 46 5.06 0.37 11.74
CA LYS A 46 5.51 -1.02 11.93
C LYS A 46 4.65 -2.00 11.16
N MET A 47 3.35 -1.75 11.03
CA MET A 47 2.46 -2.59 10.25
C MET A 47 2.79 -2.51 8.74
N GLU A 48 3.08 -1.31 8.24
CA GLU A 48 3.54 -1.13 6.85
C GLU A 48 4.85 -1.88 6.59
N GLU A 49 5.79 -1.83 7.54
CA GLU A 49 7.04 -2.61 7.45
C GLU A 49 6.78 -4.12 7.39
N ALA A 50 5.79 -4.61 8.14
CA ALA A 50 5.40 -6.01 8.11
C ALA A 50 4.79 -6.40 6.75
N HIS A 51 3.96 -5.54 6.17
CA HIS A 51 3.40 -5.73 4.83
C HIS A 51 4.50 -5.74 3.77
N GLU A 52 5.47 -4.83 3.84
CA GLU A 52 6.62 -4.81 2.94
C GLU A 52 7.35 -6.15 2.96
N LYS A 53 7.65 -6.67 4.16
CA LYS A 53 8.32 -7.97 4.32
C LYS A 53 7.49 -9.11 3.76
N MET A 54 6.18 -9.05 3.89
CA MET A 54 5.28 -10.07 3.33
C MET A 54 5.37 -10.07 1.80
N PHE A 55 5.34 -8.91 1.16
CA PHE A 55 5.50 -8.80 -0.29
C PHE A 55 6.88 -9.24 -0.75
N GLU A 56 7.94 -8.90 -0.01
CA GLU A 56 9.30 -9.39 -0.30
C GLU A 56 9.37 -10.92 -0.26
N SER A 57 8.75 -11.54 0.74
CA SER A 57 8.67 -12.98 0.89
C SER A 57 7.92 -13.63 -0.28
N MET A 58 6.79 -13.05 -0.65
CA MET A 58 5.99 -13.55 -1.79
C MET A 58 6.79 -13.45 -3.10
N ARG A 59 7.48 -12.34 -3.30
CA ARG A 59 8.33 -12.15 -4.47
C ARG A 59 9.48 -13.17 -4.52
N ALA A 60 10.09 -13.47 -3.38
CA ALA A 60 11.17 -14.45 -3.28
C ALA A 60 10.71 -15.87 -3.62
N GLU A 61 9.43 -16.17 -3.44
CA GLU A 61 8.84 -17.47 -3.78
C GLU A 61 8.56 -17.65 -5.28
N LEU A 62 8.66 -16.59 -6.08
CA LEU A 62 8.39 -16.65 -7.52
C LEU A 62 9.45 -17.45 -8.26
N THR A 63 9.00 -18.34 -9.14
CA THR A 63 9.88 -19.07 -10.07
C THR A 63 10.22 -18.20 -11.27
N ALA A 64 11.20 -18.59 -12.07
CA ALA A 64 11.57 -17.88 -13.30
C ALA A 64 10.39 -17.78 -14.29
N ALA A 65 9.58 -18.85 -14.39
CA ALA A 65 8.39 -18.85 -15.26
C ALA A 65 7.33 -17.87 -14.77
N GLU A 66 7.13 -17.79 -13.44
CA GLU A 66 6.17 -16.90 -12.82
C GLU A 66 6.56 -15.43 -12.87
N LYS A 67 7.83 -15.13 -13.05
CA LYS A 67 8.33 -13.77 -13.28
C LYS A 67 8.16 -13.30 -14.74
N ALA A 68 7.80 -14.21 -15.65
CA ALA A 68 7.58 -13.86 -17.04
C ALA A 68 6.27 -13.06 -17.21
N SER A 69 6.27 -12.09 -18.13
CA SER A 69 5.24 -11.04 -18.26
C SER A 69 3.81 -11.52 -18.59
N THR A 70 3.60 -12.79 -18.95
CA THR A 70 2.29 -13.27 -19.42
C THR A 70 1.62 -14.30 -18.53
N VAL A 71 2.28 -14.72 -17.45
CA VAL A 71 1.78 -15.85 -16.64
C VAL A 71 0.66 -15.46 -15.70
N PHE A 72 0.68 -14.23 -15.19
CA PHE A 72 -0.30 -13.75 -14.21
C PHE A 72 -1.58 -13.22 -14.84
N ASP A 73 -1.46 -12.63 -16.01
CA ASP A 73 -2.48 -11.80 -16.57
C ASP A 73 -2.53 -12.00 -18.10
N PRO A 74 -3.05 -13.18 -18.55
CA PRO A 74 -3.05 -13.52 -19.96
C PRO A 74 -3.82 -12.54 -20.85
N THR A 75 -4.82 -11.82 -20.29
CA THR A 75 -5.63 -10.85 -21.03
C THR A 75 -5.05 -9.44 -20.99
N GLY A 76 -4.12 -9.17 -20.05
CA GLY A 76 -3.53 -7.85 -19.86
C GLY A 76 -4.44 -6.83 -19.17
N GLU A 77 -5.63 -7.22 -18.73
CA GLU A 77 -6.59 -6.29 -18.12
C GLU A 77 -6.11 -5.76 -16.77
N ALA A 78 -5.59 -6.64 -15.90
CA ALA A 78 -5.09 -6.25 -14.60
C ALA A 78 -3.82 -5.39 -14.73
N SER A 79 -2.93 -5.73 -15.67
CA SER A 79 -1.72 -4.93 -15.95
C SER A 79 -2.08 -3.53 -16.42
N LEU A 80 -3.09 -3.39 -17.30
CA LEU A 80 -3.56 -2.09 -17.76
C LEU A 80 -4.13 -1.25 -16.62
N TYR A 81 -4.89 -1.88 -15.74
CA TYR A 81 -5.43 -1.22 -14.55
C TYR A 81 -4.32 -0.71 -13.62
N LEU A 82 -3.37 -1.58 -13.27
CA LEU A 82 -2.24 -1.22 -12.42
C LEU A 82 -1.39 -0.11 -13.04
N ARG A 83 -1.17 -0.19 -14.35
CA ARG A 83 -0.43 0.85 -15.09
C ARG A 83 -1.15 2.20 -15.03
N ALA A 84 -2.45 2.22 -15.19
CA ALA A 84 -3.25 3.44 -15.08
C ALA A 84 -3.10 4.09 -13.70
N LEU A 85 -3.08 3.30 -12.63
CA LEU A 85 -2.86 3.79 -11.28
C LEU A 85 -1.47 4.41 -11.12
N VAL A 86 -0.44 3.76 -11.65
CA VAL A 86 0.94 4.25 -11.59
C VAL A 86 1.09 5.55 -12.40
N ASP A 87 0.52 5.59 -13.60
CA ASP A 87 0.61 6.76 -14.48
C ASP A 87 -0.12 7.98 -13.89
N SER A 88 -1.17 7.76 -13.11
CA SER A 88 -1.85 8.86 -12.41
C SER A 88 -1.04 9.42 -11.25
N ARG A 89 0.00 8.73 -10.82
CA ARG A 89 0.96 9.11 -9.78
C ARG A 89 0.35 9.40 -8.40
N VAL A 90 -0.84 8.91 -8.16
CA VAL A 90 -1.55 9.14 -6.91
C VAL A 90 -0.78 8.55 -5.71
N PHE A 91 -0.07 7.43 -5.93
CA PHE A 91 0.65 6.72 -4.89
C PHE A 91 2.02 7.28 -4.53
N PHE A 92 2.62 8.07 -5.41
CA PHE A 92 4.05 8.38 -5.32
C PHE A 92 4.37 9.85 -5.05
N LYS A 93 3.38 10.73 -5.09
CA LYS A 93 3.62 12.18 -4.98
C LYS A 93 2.54 12.87 -4.13
N LYS A 94 2.54 12.59 -2.83
CA LYS A 94 1.79 13.45 -1.91
C LYS A 94 2.76 14.30 -1.12
N GLU A 95 2.75 15.61 -1.39
CA GLU A 95 3.30 16.57 -0.46
C GLU A 95 2.30 16.70 0.69
N ILE A 96 2.78 16.50 1.90
CA ILE A 96 1.93 16.44 3.07
C ILE A 96 2.30 17.58 4.00
N ASP A 97 1.28 18.33 4.42
CA ASP A 97 1.45 19.31 5.48
C ASP A 97 1.55 18.58 6.83
N VAL A 98 2.79 18.32 7.27
CA VAL A 98 3.09 17.65 8.54
C VAL A 98 2.89 18.56 9.76
N THR A 99 2.48 19.83 9.58
CA THR A 99 2.25 20.76 10.68
C THR A 99 0.87 20.59 11.33
N SER A 100 -0.05 19.93 10.65
CA SER A 100 -1.43 19.72 11.11
C SER A 100 -1.74 18.24 11.24
N MET A 101 -2.16 17.81 12.44
CA MET A 101 -2.61 16.42 12.64
C MET A 101 -3.82 16.08 11.77
N VAL A 102 -4.75 17.04 11.58
CA VAL A 102 -5.90 16.83 10.70
C VAL A 102 -5.46 16.55 9.25
N GLU A 103 -4.49 17.31 8.75
CA GLU A 103 -3.97 17.11 7.38
C GLU A 103 -3.19 15.80 7.27
N ILE A 104 -2.41 15.43 8.29
CA ILE A 104 -1.72 14.14 8.36
C ILE A 104 -2.75 12.99 8.25
N LEU A 105 -3.81 13.04 9.05
CA LEU A 105 -4.84 11.99 9.08
C LEU A 105 -5.59 11.89 7.76
N LYS A 106 -5.95 13.02 7.15
CA LYS A 106 -6.59 13.05 5.83
C LYS A 106 -5.70 12.45 4.75
N SER A 107 -4.42 12.84 4.74
CA SER A 107 -3.45 12.34 3.78
C SER A 107 -3.20 10.84 3.95
N ALA A 108 -3.13 10.38 5.20
CA ALA A 108 -2.98 8.96 5.53
C ALA A 108 -4.17 8.14 5.00
N ILE A 109 -5.40 8.61 5.25
CA ILE A 109 -6.61 7.92 4.77
C ILE A 109 -6.61 7.83 3.25
N GLU A 110 -6.23 8.89 2.55
CA GLU A 110 -6.14 8.86 1.09
C GLU A 110 -5.06 7.88 0.61
N ALA A 111 -3.91 7.83 1.27
CA ALA A 111 -2.85 6.88 0.94
C ALA A 111 -3.29 5.43 1.15
N GLU A 112 -4.01 5.14 2.24
CA GLU A 112 -4.56 3.81 2.52
C GLU A 112 -5.59 3.39 1.46
N LYS A 113 -6.47 4.31 1.06
CA LYS A 113 -7.44 4.06 -0.02
C LYS A 113 -6.73 3.75 -1.34
N ASP A 114 -5.69 4.51 -1.67
CA ASP A 114 -4.90 4.31 -2.87
C ASP A 114 -4.23 2.92 -2.85
N SER A 115 -3.68 2.52 -1.71
CA SER A 115 -3.08 1.19 -1.53
C SER A 115 -4.10 0.07 -1.72
N ILE A 116 -5.28 0.20 -1.13
CA ILE A 116 -6.37 -0.78 -1.29
C ILE A 116 -6.76 -0.92 -2.75
N VAL A 117 -6.92 0.19 -3.47
CA VAL A 117 -7.27 0.18 -4.91
C VAL A 117 -6.20 -0.56 -5.70
N PHE A 118 -4.93 -0.32 -5.43
CA PHE A 118 -3.83 -1.02 -6.08
C PHE A 118 -3.85 -2.52 -5.75
N TYR A 119 -4.00 -2.89 -4.49
CA TYR A 119 -3.99 -4.29 -4.05
C TYR A 119 -5.20 -5.08 -4.56
N LEU A 120 -6.34 -4.44 -4.76
CA LEU A 120 -7.49 -5.08 -5.41
C LEU A 120 -7.15 -5.51 -6.84
N GLY A 121 -6.47 -4.65 -7.60
CA GLY A 121 -5.99 -4.98 -8.93
C GLY A 121 -4.92 -6.07 -8.91
N MET A 122 -4.00 -6.00 -7.96
CA MET A 122 -2.96 -6.99 -7.77
C MET A 122 -3.56 -8.36 -7.42
N LYS A 123 -4.57 -8.42 -6.55
CA LYS A 123 -5.27 -9.64 -6.17
C LYS A 123 -5.88 -10.34 -7.38
N GLU A 124 -6.48 -9.56 -8.30
CA GLU A 124 -7.04 -10.11 -9.53
C GLU A 124 -5.96 -10.69 -10.46
N ALA A 125 -4.77 -10.13 -10.45
CA ALA A 125 -3.66 -10.57 -11.28
C ALA A 125 -2.93 -11.79 -10.69
N VAL A 126 -2.88 -11.94 -9.36
CA VAL A 126 -2.09 -12.97 -8.69
C VAL A 126 -2.93 -14.21 -8.42
N PRO A 127 -2.53 -15.40 -8.92
CA PRO A 127 -3.23 -16.65 -8.63
C PRO A 127 -3.21 -17.01 -7.14
N GLU A 128 -4.19 -17.80 -6.70
CA GLU A 128 -4.29 -18.26 -5.30
C GLU A 128 -3.01 -18.92 -4.81
N LYS A 129 -2.40 -19.78 -5.64
CA LYS A 129 -1.15 -20.49 -5.29
C LYS A 129 0.02 -19.55 -5.03
N LEU A 130 -0.03 -18.32 -5.53
CA LEU A 130 1.03 -17.33 -5.37
C LEU A 130 0.72 -16.29 -4.29
N GLY A 131 -0.43 -16.42 -3.62
CA GLY A 131 -0.71 -15.64 -2.43
C GLY A 131 -1.82 -14.61 -2.54
N SER A 132 -2.81 -14.77 -3.43
CA SER A 132 -3.94 -13.84 -3.51
C SER A 132 -4.68 -13.72 -2.18
N GLU A 133 -4.75 -14.81 -1.38
CA GLU A 133 -5.35 -14.77 -0.05
C GLU A 133 -4.54 -13.90 0.92
N ARG A 134 -3.21 -13.93 0.82
CA ARG A 134 -2.33 -13.04 1.63
C ARG A 134 -2.54 -11.58 1.27
N ILE A 135 -2.74 -11.28 -0.01
CA ILE A 135 -3.06 -9.93 -0.49
C ILE A 135 -4.41 -9.49 0.08
N GLU A 136 -5.41 -10.36 0.06
CA GLU A 136 -6.72 -10.07 0.65
C GLU A 136 -6.62 -9.77 2.16
N ALA A 137 -5.79 -10.52 2.88
CA ALA A 137 -5.55 -10.28 4.30
C ALA A 137 -4.93 -8.89 4.53
N ILE A 138 -3.97 -8.49 3.69
CA ILE A 138 -3.36 -7.15 3.74
C ILE A 138 -4.43 -6.07 3.47
N ILE A 139 -5.28 -6.26 2.46
CA ILE A 139 -6.37 -5.32 2.16
C ILE A 139 -7.27 -5.11 3.39
N LYS A 140 -7.61 -6.17 4.11
CA LYS A 140 -8.41 -6.09 5.32
C LYS A 140 -7.70 -5.32 6.44
N GLU A 141 -6.40 -5.48 6.57
CA GLU A 141 -5.59 -4.72 7.52
C GLU A 141 -5.55 -3.23 7.16
N GLU A 142 -5.41 -2.90 5.86
CA GLU A 142 -5.48 -1.52 5.39
C GLU A 142 -6.85 -0.88 5.66
N MET A 143 -7.92 -1.65 5.51
CA MET A 143 -9.26 -1.20 5.90
C MET A 143 -9.33 -0.89 7.40
N GLY A 144 -8.66 -1.69 8.23
CA GLY A 144 -8.51 -1.46 9.66
C GLY A 144 -7.75 -0.18 9.97
N HIS A 145 -6.69 0.12 9.21
CA HIS A 145 -5.93 1.38 9.32
C HIS A 145 -6.84 2.58 9.05
N ILE A 146 -7.67 2.52 8.02
CA ILE A 146 -8.63 3.58 7.70
C ILE A 146 -9.60 3.80 8.87
N GLN A 147 -10.07 2.72 9.50
CA GLN A 147 -10.96 2.83 10.67
C GLN A 147 -10.30 3.56 11.83
N VAL A 148 -9.06 3.20 12.15
CA VAL A 148 -8.28 3.85 13.21
C VAL A 148 -8.04 5.33 12.90
N LEU A 149 -7.60 5.62 11.69
CA LEU A 149 -7.31 6.99 11.23
C LEU A 149 -8.58 7.85 11.20
N SER A 150 -9.68 7.30 10.70
CA SER A 150 -10.97 7.99 10.63
C SER A 150 -11.52 8.33 12.01
N LYS A 151 -11.42 7.39 12.95
CA LYS A 151 -11.83 7.61 14.33
C LYS A 151 -11.06 8.76 14.96
N GLU A 152 -9.75 8.80 14.75
CA GLU A 152 -8.92 9.88 15.26
C GLU A 152 -9.23 11.21 14.58
N LEU A 153 -9.45 11.21 13.27
CA LEU A 153 -9.83 12.41 12.51
C LEU A 153 -11.14 13.01 13.03
N VAL A 154 -12.14 12.18 13.27
CA VAL A 154 -13.42 12.62 13.85
C VAL A 154 -13.19 13.23 15.24
N ALA A 155 -12.36 12.61 16.07
CA ALA A 155 -12.01 13.14 17.40
C ALA A 155 -11.31 14.50 17.32
N GLN A 156 -10.44 14.70 16.32
CA GLN A 156 -9.71 15.97 16.14
C GLN A 156 -10.59 17.09 15.59
N THR A 157 -11.68 16.78 14.89
CA THR A 157 -12.55 17.73 14.21
C THR A 157 -13.88 17.99 14.92
N SER A 158 -14.17 17.28 15.99
CA SER A 158 -15.41 17.44 16.75
C SER A 158 -15.29 18.47 17.88
#